data_920a6a657c9bdd050e500f5cca556732
#
_entry.id   920a6a657c9bdd050e500f5cca556732
#
_cell.length_a   1.000
_cell.length_b   1.000
_cell.length_c   1.000
_cell.angle_alpha   90.00
_cell.angle_beta   90.00
_cell.angle_gamma   90.00
#
_symmetry.space_group_name_H-M   'P 1'
#
loop_
_entity.id
_entity.type
_entity.pdbx_description
1 polymer ?
#
loop_
_entity_poly.entity_id
_entity_poly.type
_entity_poly.pdbx_seq_one_letter_code
_entity_poly.pdbx_strand_id
1 'polypeptide(L)'
;MERRTRHDIYRDTLETIRRTGLSGITRISYGANLPVDRAREVLTYLSERNLVKEELNGKRKAYRMTPRGGEFLQALQTVDMYLD
;
A
#
# COMPACT_ATOMS: atom_id res chain seq x y z
N MET A 1 11.90 -17.26 11.35
CA MET A 1 10.82 -16.31 11.10
C MET A 1 11.30 -15.20 10.18
N GLU A 2 10.70 -15.11 9.02
CA GLU A 2 11.07 -14.07 8.07
C GLU A 2 10.56 -12.73 8.54
N ARG A 3 11.45 -11.74 8.50
CA ARG A 3 11.05 -10.37 8.75
C ARG A 3 10.74 -9.71 7.43
N ARG A 4 9.59 -9.10 7.36
CA ARG A 4 9.24 -8.29 6.21
C ARG A 4 10.05 -7.01 6.25
N THR A 5 10.68 -6.65 5.12
CA THR A 5 11.38 -5.39 5.01
C THR A 5 10.36 -4.27 4.82
N ARG A 6 10.81 -3.03 4.97
CA ARG A 6 9.99 -1.86 4.67
C ARG A 6 9.45 -1.92 3.25
N HIS A 7 10.31 -2.32 2.30
CA HIS A 7 9.90 -2.43 0.90
C HIS A 7 8.84 -3.51 0.70
N ASP A 8 8.95 -4.63 1.40
CA ASP A 8 7.94 -5.69 1.35
C ASP A 8 6.59 -5.17 1.81
N ILE A 9 6.57 -4.39 2.87
CA ILE A 9 5.35 -3.82 3.42
C ILE A 9 4.71 -2.84 2.43
N TYR A 10 5.50 -1.98 1.82
CA TYR A 10 5.00 -1.03 0.82
C TYR A 10 4.43 -1.77 -0.39
N ARG A 11 5.15 -2.78 -0.87
CA ARG A 11 4.69 -3.60 -1.99
C ARG A 11 3.36 -4.27 -1.67
N ASP A 12 3.26 -4.93 -0.53
CA ASP A 12 2.04 -5.64 -0.13
C ASP A 12 0.86 -4.67 0.02
N THR A 13 1.10 -3.50 0.57
CA THR A 13 0.07 -2.47 0.73
C THR A 13 -0.42 -1.98 -0.63
N LEU A 14 0.49 -1.65 -1.53
CA LEU A 14 0.14 -1.15 -2.86
C LEU A 14 -0.52 -2.23 -3.71
N GLU A 15 -0.08 -3.48 -3.61
CA GLU A 15 -0.74 -4.59 -4.32
C GLU A 15 -2.17 -4.79 -3.85
N THR A 16 -2.41 -4.64 -2.54
CA THR A 16 -3.76 -4.74 -1.99
C THR A 16 -4.66 -3.65 -2.57
N ILE A 17 -4.18 -2.42 -2.58
CA ILE A 17 -4.94 -1.29 -3.12
C ILE A 17 -5.19 -1.48 -4.62
N ARG A 18 -4.20 -1.94 -5.36
CA ARG A 18 -4.35 -2.18 -6.80
C ARG A 18 -5.44 -3.20 -7.09
N ARG A 19 -5.49 -4.29 -6.33
CA ARG A 19 -6.50 -5.34 -6.55
C ARG A 19 -7.91 -4.86 -6.27
N THR A 20 -8.07 -4.00 -5.26
CA THR A 20 -9.38 -3.57 -4.81
C THR A 20 -9.83 -2.24 -5.40
N GLY A 21 -8.90 -1.46 -5.94
CA GLY A 21 -9.16 -0.12 -6.46
C GLY A 21 -9.21 0.89 -5.33
N LEU A 22 -10.40 1.25 -4.87
CA LEU A 22 -10.57 2.16 -3.75
C LEU A 22 -10.78 1.34 -2.47
N SER A 23 -9.86 1.44 -1.52
CA SER A 23 -9.83 0.56 -0.36
C SER A 23 -9.80 1.33 0.94
N GLY A 24 -10.65 0.93 1.89
CA GLY A 24 -10.59 1.43 3.25
C GLY A 24 -9.48 0.76 4.06
N ILE A 25 -9.20 1.32 5.23
CA ILE A 25 -8.07 0.87 6.05
C ILE A 25 -8.19 -0.59 6.51
N THR A 26 -9.39 -1.04 6.82
CA THR A 26 -9.60 -2.42 7.28
C THR A 26 -9.21 -3.43 6.22
N ARG A 27 -9.64 -3.18 4.98
CA ARG A 27 -9.31 -4.07 3.87
C ARG A 27 -7.81 -4.05 3.57
N ILE A 28 -7.20 -2.88 3.65
CA ILE A 28 -5.75 -2.75 3.45
C ILE A 28 -4.98 -3.48 4.54
N SER A 29 -5.39 -3.33 5.77
CA SER A 29 -4.79 -4.02 6.92
C SER A 29 -4.81 -5.53 6.72
N TYR A 30 -5.95 -6.09 6.33
CA TYR A 30 -6.08 -7.52 6.06
C TYR A 30 -5.24 -7.96 4.86
N GLY A 31 -5.36 -7.23 3.75
CA GLY A 31 -4.68 -7.61 2.51
C GLY A 31 -3.17 -7.54 2.62
N ALA A 32 -2.66 -6.57 3.34
CA ALA A 32 -1.22 -6.38 3.55
C ALA A 32 -0.71 -7.11 4.79
N ASN A 33 -1.61 -7.76 5.53
CA ASN A 33 -1.26 -8.49 6.77
C ASN A 33 -0.54 -7.59 7.77
N LEU A 34 -1.15 -6.45 8.06
CA LEU A 34 -0.64 -5.46 9.01
C LEU A 34 -1.70 -5.15 10.06
N PRO A 35 -1.29 -4.87 11.30
CA PRO A 35 -2.21 -4.27 12.27
C PRO A 35 -2.73 -2.92 11.72
N VAL A 36 -3.94 -2.54 12.11
CA VAL A 36 -4.56 -1.32 11.60
C VAL A 36 -3.68 -0.08 11.85
N ASP A 37 -3.11 0.03 13.04
CA ASP A 37 -2.26 1.17 13.37
C ASP A 37 -1.02 1.24 12.46
N ARG A 38 -0.43 0.10 12.17
CA ARG A 38 0.71 0.02 11.28
C ARG A 38 0.32 0.37 9.86
N ALA A 39 -0.84 -0.13 9.40
CA ALA A 39 -1.36 0.19 8.07
C ALA A 39 -1.58 1.70 7.94
N ARG A 40 -2.08 2.35 8.99
CA ARG A 40 -2.30 3.80 9.00
C ARG A 40 -0.98 4.56 8.83
N GLU A 41 0.07 4.14 9.54
CA GLU A 41 1.40 4.76 9.40
C GLU A 41 1.94 4.61 7.98
N VAL A 42 1.81 3.42 7.41
CA VAL A 42 2.28 3.14 6.06
C VAL A 42 1.52 3.99 5.04
N LEU A 43 0.20 4.09 5.19
CA LEU A 43 -0.62 4.90 4.28
C LEU A 43 -0.28 6.39 4.38
N THR A 44 0.00 6.89 5.58
CA THR A 44 0.45 8.27 5.75
C THR A 44 1.76 8.50 5.00
N TYR A 45 2.71 7.59 5.15
CA TYR A 45 4.00 7.67 4.46
C TYR A 45 3.81 7.69 2.94
N LEU A 46 2.99 6.78 2.42
CA LEU A 46 2.75 6.68 0.98
C LEU A 46 1.98 7.90 0.45
N SER A 47 1.03 8.42 1.21
CA SER A 47 0.26 9.62 0.84
C SER A 47 1.15 10.85 0.76
N GLU A 48 2.05 11.01 1.72
CA GLU A 48 2.97 12.15 1.73
C GLU A 48 3.89 12.18 0.51
N ARG A 49 4.10 11.02 -0.11
CA ARG A 49 4.93 10.90 -1.31
C ARG A 49 4.12 10.80 -2.60
N ASN A 50 2.82 11.03 -2.51
CA ASN A 50 1.91 10.96 -3.65
C ASN A 50 1.87 9.59 -4.34
N LEU A 51 2.10 8.53 -3.57
CA LEU A 51 2.04 7.17 -4.10
C LEU A 51 0.64 6.59 -3.95
N VAL A 52 -0.11 7.08 -2.96
CA VAL A 52 -1.53 6.82 -2.82
C VAL A 52 -2.24 8.13 -2.58
N LYS A 53 -3.54 8.15 -2.84
CA LYS A 53 -4.39 9.31 -2.62
C LYS A 53 -5.50 8.91 -1.66
N GLU A 54 -5.71 9.72 -0.62
CA GLU A 54 -6.81 9.56 0.30
C GLU A 54 -8.04 10.23 -0.29
N GLU A 55 -9.15 9.52 -0.29
CA GLU A 55 -10.43 10.02 -0.77
C GLU A 55 -11.51 9.67 0.24
N LEU A 56 -12.60 10.41 0.23
CA LEU A 56 -13.77 10.06 1.03
C LEU A 56 -14.66 9.14 0.20
N ASN A 57 -15.08 8.04 0.81
CA ASN A 57 -16.06 7.12 0.26
C ASN A 57 -17.26 7.15 1.21
N GLY A 58 -18.20 8.02 0.93
CA GLY A 58 -19.23 8.38 1.91
C GLY A 58 -18.59 9.15 3.05
N LYS A 59 -18.73 8.66 4.27
CA LYS A 59 -18.12 9.27 5.46
C LYS A 59 -16.80 8.63 5.86
N ARG A 60 -16.35 7.64 5.10
CA ARG A 60 -15.15 6.89 5.43
C ARG A 60 -13.99 7.28 4.52
N LYS A 61 -12.80 7.25 5.08
CA LYS A 61 -11.58 7.45 4.30
C LYS A 61 -11.26 6.18 3.53
N ALA A 62 -10.87 6.36 2.27
CA ALA A 62 -10.43 5.26 1.43
C ALA A 62 -9.20 5.71 0.66
N TYR A 63 -8.48 4.77 0.09
CA TYR A 63 -7.19 5.03 -0.53
C TYR A 63 -7.16 4.42 -1.92
N ARG A 64 -6.58 5.17 -2.83
CA ARG A 64 -6.41 4.78 -4.24
C ARG A 64 -4.95 4.94 -4.61
N MET A 65 -4.43 4.02 -5.42
CA MET A 65 -3.07 4.13 -5.92
C MET A 65 -3.02 5.19 -7.02
N THR A 66 -2.02 6.08 -6.95
CA THR A 66 -1.78 7.07 -7.99
C THR A 66 -0.97 6.44 -9.12
N PRO A 67 -0.90 7.09 -10.31
CA PRO A 67 0.01 6.62 -11.36
C PRO A 67 1.47 6.52 -10.87
N ARG A 68 1.90 7.47 -10.06
CA ARG A 68 3.24 7.43 -9.44
C ARG A 68 3.38 6.21 -8.52
N GLY A 69 2.32 5.88 -7.77
CA GLY A 69 2.32 4.68 -6.93
C GLY A 69 2.43 3.40 -7.75
N GLY A 70 1.78 3.37 -8.92
CA GLY A 70 1.88 2.24 -9.83
C GLY A 70 3.30 2.04 -10.34
N GLU A 71 3.98 3.13 -10.70
CA GLU A 71 5.37 3.08 -11.13
C GLU A 71 6.29 2.59 -10.00
N PHE A 72 6.06 3.07 -8.80
CA PHE A 72 6.83 2.65 -7.63
C PHE A 72 6.63 1.17 -7.35
N LEU A 73 5.39 0.70 -7.40
CA LEU A 73 5.10 -0.72 -7.20
C LEU A 73 5.81 -1.59 -8.25
N GLN A 74 5.79 -1.16 -9.51
CA GLN A 74 6.48 -1.88 -10.57
C GLN A 74 7.98 -1.94 -10.30
N ALA A 75 8.58 -0.85 -9.82
CA ALA A 75 9.99 -0.82 -9.48
C ALA A 75 10.32 -1.79 -8.34
N LEU A 76 9.46 -1.86 -7.32
CA LEU A 76 9.63 -2.81 -6.22
C LEU A 76 9.56 -4.25 -6.72
N GLN A 77 8.62 -4.56 -7.59
CA GLN A 77 8.47 -5.89 -8.17
C GLN A 77 9.69 -6.26 -9.02
N THR A 78 10.24 -5.31 -9.73
CA THR A 78 11.44 -5.52 -10.53
C THR A 78 12.64 -5.83 -9.65
N VAL A 79 12.81 -5.08 -8.55
CA VAL A 79 13.88 -5.36 -7.58
C VAL A 79 13.73 -6.77 -7.01
N ASP A 80 12.52 -7.16 -6.66
CA ASP A 80 12.26 -8.49 -6.11
C ASP A 80 12.69 -9.59 -7.10
N MET A 81 12.45 -9.38 -8.38
CA MET A 81 12.86 -10.33 -9.42
C MET A 81 14.37 -10.57 -9.43
N TYR A 82 15.15 -9.54 -9.17
CA TYR A 82 16.61 -9.65 -9.15
C TYR A 82 17.13 -10.27 -7.86
N LEU A 83 16.38 -10.16 -6.77
CA LEU A 83 16.83 -10.61 -5.46
C LEU A 83 16.33 -12.02 -5.10
N ASP A 84 15.42 -12.57 -5.86
CA ASP A 84 14.93 -13.93 -5.65
C ASP A 84 15.90 -14.98 -6.27
#